data_2514fc6275a52554142a8d89c1954ec3
#
_entry.id   2514fc6275a52554142a8d89c1954ec3
#
_cell.length_a   1.000
_cell.length_b   1.000
_cell.length_c   1.000
_cell.angle_alpha   90.00
_cell.angle_beta   90.00
_cell.angle_gamma   90.00
#
_symmetry.space_group_name_H-M   'P 1'
#
loop_
_entity.id
_entity.type
_entity.pdbx_description
1 polymer ?
#
loop_
_entity_poly.entity_id
_entity_poly.type
_entity_poly.pdbx_seq_one_letter_code
_entity_poly.pdbx_strand_id
1 'polypeptide(L)'
;DKVLKDRLDQWVAKFDPAGVRVPPIAKDNRYFDVEPATPGMAYAGGVLNAEDAAAFDQRLKTLIGTVCANDPRTENQLRADACGAVGRWEASLVCQCGAGACPATTLRESAAQVVIHVLAEQATLDGASDDPGYMSGMGILPADEVRKAAKTAKLKPVHQPGAEPESGYRPSARLSDYLRWRDLTCRFPGCDAPVEKCDVDHTTPWPFGVTHASSTKHYCRTHHLIKTFYTGPNGWRDEQYPDGTVVLTAPTGHVYVTDSAGGMLFPTLAAPTATLPNADAPEESPDKSAMMPRRKRTREQDRASRIRRERQQRIEINAEKER
;
A
#
# COMPACT_ATOMS: atom_id res chain seq x y z
N ASP A 1 -22.87 20.15 21.63
CA ASP A 1 -24.30 20.20 21.31
C ASP A 1 -24.54 20.67 19.88
N LYS A 2 -24.92 19.74 19.02
CA LYS A 2 -25.07 19.96 17.58
C LYS A 2 -26.14 21.00 17.28
N VAL A 3 -27.28 20.96 18.01
CA VAL A 3 -28.43 21.86 17.79
C VAL A 3 -28.03 23.31 18.10
N LEU A 4 -27.26 23.53 19.16
CA LEU A 4 -26.78 24.87 19.52
C LEU A 4 -25.83 25.42 18.45
N LYS A 5 -24.92 24.58 17.96
CA LYS A 5 -23.99 24.98 16.89
C LYS A 5 -24.77 25.35 15.62
N ASP A 6 -25.70 24.53 15.17
CA ASP A 6 -26.49 24.78 13.97
C ASP A 6 -27.30 26.11 14.09
N ARG A 7 -27.79 26.42 15.30
CA ARG A 7 -28.47 27.70 15.58
C ARG A 7 -27.56 28.89 15.53
N LEU A 8 -26.36 28.78 16.13
CA LEU A 8 -25.35 29.82 16.07
C LEU A 8 -24.89 30.08 14.63
N ASP A 9 -24.65 29.03 13.85
CA ASP A 9 -24.26 29.15 12.44
C ASP A 9 -25.35 29.85 11.61
N GLN A 10 -26.63 29.57 11.87
CA GLN A 10 -27.76 30.28 11.25
C GLN A 10 -27.80 31.77 11.61
N TRP A 11 -27.51 32.10 12.88
CA TRP A 11 -27.49 33.50 13.33
C TRP A 11 -26.31 34.26 12.71
N VAL A 12 -25.11 33.64 12.68
CA VAL A 12 -23.96 34.22 12.00
C VAL A 12 -24.25 34.46 10.52
N ALA A 13 -24.86 33.49 9.83
CA ALA A 13 -25.24 33.62 8.42
C ALA A 13 -26.22 34.78 8.19
N LYS A 14 -27.10 35.06 9.16
CA LYS A 14 -28.10 36.13 9.07
C LYS A 14 -27.52 37.51 9.35
N PHE A 15 -26.62 37.63 10.34
CA PHE A 15 -26.17 38.95 10.83
C PHE A 15 -24.75 39.33 10.34
N ASP A 16 -23.93 38.35 9.97
CA ASP A 16 -22.61 38.54 9.36
C ASP A 16 -22.39 37.53 8.22
N PRO A 17 -23.08 37.65 7.08
CA PRO A 17 -22.93 36.74 5.94
C PRO A 17 -21.50 36.72 5.42
N ALA A 18 -20.73 37.80 5.56
CA ALA A 18 -19.33 37.87 5.15
C ALA A 18 -18.40 37.11 6.09
N GLY A 19 -18.84 36.85 7.34
CA GLY A 19 -18.13 35.98 8.30
C GLY A 19 -18.27 34.49 8.02
N VAL A 20 -19.32 34.08 7.27
CA VAL A 20 -19.56 32.69 6.88
C VAL A 20 -18.62 32.32 5.73
N ARG A 21 -17.41 31.89 6.06
CA ARG A 21 -16.43 31.42 5.06
C ARG A 21 -15.64 30.25 5.62
N VAL A 22 -15.33 29.31 4.73
CA VAL A 22 -14.39 28.25 5.07
C VAL A 22 -13.00 28.87 5.12
N PRO A 23 -12.31 28.87 6.28
CA PRO A 23 -10.95 29.37 6.36
C PRO A 23 -10.08 28.69 5.31
N PRO A 24 -9.20 29.43 4.61
CA PRO A 24 -8.30 28.82 3.62
C PRO A 24 -7.51 27.64 4.16
N ILE A 25 -7.05 27.75 5.41
CA ILE A 25 -6.31 26.68 6.11
C ILE A 25 -7.15 25.39 6.27
N ALA A 26 -8.47 25.50 6.46
CA ALA A 26 -9.35 24.34 6.57
C ALA A 26 -9.51 23.61 5.21
N LYS A 27 -9.51 24.37 4.09
CA LYS A 27 -9.50 23.78 2.75
C LYS A 27 -8.19 23.11 2.42
N ASP A 28 -7.06 23.64 2.89
CA ASP A 28 -5.73 23.08 2.67
C ASP A 28 -5.46 21.84 3.53
N ASN A 29 -6.16 21.70 4.65
CA ASN A 29 -6.01 20.59 5.59
C ASN A 29 -7.00 19.43 5.34
N ARG A 30 -7.61 19.36 4.17
CA ARG A 30 -8.40 18.17 3.81
C ARG A 30 -7.50 16.96 3.64
N TYR A 31 -7.96 15.84 4.17
CA TYR A 31 -7.26 14.57 4.07
C TYR A 31 -8.26 13.42 4.09
N PHE A 32 -7.86 12.27 3.63
CA PHE A 32 -8.55 11.00 3.79
C PHE A 32 -7.48 9.92 3.91
N ASP A 33 -7.47 9.21 5.03
CA ASP A 33 -6.49 8.19 5.34
C ASP A 33 -7.15 6.83 5.45
N VAL A 34 -6.38 5.80 5.09
CA VAL A 34 -6.74 4.39 5.28
C VAL A 34 -5.56 3.73 5.95
N GLU A 35 -5.77 3.22 7.16
CA GLU A 35 -4.71 2.67 8.00
C GLU A 35 -5.11 1.31 8.56
N PRO A 36 -4.18 0.36 8.70
CA PRO A 36 -4.41 -0.88 9.43
C PRO A 36 -4.88 -0.59 10.87
N ALA A 37 -5.83 -1.40 11.35
CA ALA A 37 -6.29 -1.36 12.74
C ALA A 37 -6.01 -2.70 13.44
N THR A 38 -7.01 -3.34 14.02
CA THR A 38 -6.87 -4.72 14.51
C THR A 38 -6.78 -5.69 13.33
N PRO A 39 -6.15 -6.88 13.49
CA PRO A 39 -6.07 -7.88 12.43
C PRO A 39 -7.41 -8.12 11.73
N GLY A 40 -7.44 -8.04 10.41
CA GLY A 40 -8.64 -8.12 9.59
C GLY A 40 -9.48 -6.85 9.50
N MET A 41 -9.10 -5.76 10.19
CA MET A 41 -9.81 -4.48 10.18
C MET A 41 -8.89 -3.33 9.79
N ALA A 42 -9.49 -2.27 9.24
CA ALA A 42 -8.79 -1.03 8.90
C ALA A 42 -9.65 0.18 9.29
N TYR A 43 -9.00 1.28 9.64
CA TYR A 43 -9.62 2.58 9.75
C TYR A 43 -9.63 3.25 8.38
N ALA A 44 -10.75 3.87 8.03
CA ALA A 44 -10.85 4.74 6.86
C ALA A 44 -11.64 5.99 7.25
N GLY A 45 -11.03 7.17 7.09
CA GLY A 45 -11.68 8.41 7.49
C GLY A 45 -10.87 9.65 7.17
N GLY A 46 -11.51 10.80 7.26
CA GLY A 46 -10.85 12.05 6.92
C GLY A 46 -11.75 13.27 6.99
N VAL A 47 -11.21 14.41 6.53
CA VAL A 47 -11.91 15.68 6.42
C VAL A 47 -12.06 16.05 4.94
N LEU A 48 -13.29 16.08 4.47
CA LEU A 48 -13.69 16.37 3.11
C LEU A 48 -14.38 17.75 3.02
N ASN A 49 -14.58 18.26 1.80
CA ASN A 49 -15.56 19.31 1.61
C ASN A 49 -16.97 18.82 2.03
N ALA A 50 -17.79 19.72 2.52
CA ALA A 50 -19.14 19.35 2.97
C ALA A 50 -19.99 18.73 1.84
N GLU A 51 -19.88 19.24 0.63
CA GLU A 51 -20.56 18.70 -0.56
C GLU A 51 -20.11 17.28 -0.92
N ASP A 52 -18.77 17.02 -0.87
CA ASP A 52 -18.22 15.70 -1.14
C ASP A 52 -18.63 14.69 -0.06
N ALA A 53 -18.60 15.10 1.21
CA ALA A 53 -19.05 14.28 2.32
C ALA A 53 -20.55 13.96 2.23
N ALA A 54 -21.38 14.93 1.84
CA ALA A 54 -22.81 14.73 1.64
C ALA A 54 -23.09 13.78 0.48
N ALA A 55 -22.38 13.91 -0.64
CA ALA A 55 -22.49 13.01 -1.79
C ALA A 55 -22.08 11.58 -1.42
N PHE A 56 -20.99 11.43 -0.66
CA PHE A 56 -20.53 10.13 -0.16
C PHE A 56 -21.57 9.50 0.79
N ASP A 57 -22.08 10.26 1.76
CA ASP A 57 -23.11 9.77 2.68
C ASP A 57 -24.40 9.36 1.95
N GLN A 58 -24.83 10.13 0.95
CA GLN A 58 -25.98 9.78 0.12
C GLN A 58 -25.75 8.48 -0.68
N ARG A 59 -24.51 8.25 -1.19
CA ARG A 59 -24.16 7.00 -1.86
C ARG A 59 -24.21 5.83 -0.91
N LEU A 60 -23.72 5.97 0.32
CA LEU A 60 -23.81 4.92 1.36
C LEU A 60 -25.28 4.59 1.65
N LYS A 61 -26.14 5.59 1.84
CA LYS A 61 -27.58 5.39 2.06
C LYS A 61 -28.25 4.66 0.90
N THR A 62 -27.89 5.00 -0.34
CA THR A 62 -28.41 4.31 -1.52
C THR A 62 -28.02 2.84 -1.52
N LEU A 63 -26.79 2.51 -1.18
CA LEU A 63 -26.30 1.12 -1.10
C LEU A 63 -27.00 0.34 0.03
N ILE A 64 -27.16 0.95 1.21
CA ILE A 64 -27.89 0.35 2.33
C ILE A 64 -29.34 0.03 1.94
N GLY A 65 -29.99 0.91 1.20
CA GLY A 65 -31.35 0.70 0.71
C GLY A 65 -31.51 -0.44 -0.30
N THR A 66 -30.43 -1.09 -0.73
CA THR A 66 -30.47 -2.24 -1.66
C THR A 66 -30.70 -3.59 -0.96
N VAL A 67 -30.51 -3.68 0.36
CA VAL A 67 -30.80 -4.89 1.14
C VAL A 67 -32.24 -4.88 1.64
N CYS A 68 -32.80 -6.04 1.95
CA CYS A 68 -34.15 -6.16 2.47
C CYS A 68 -34.20 -5.83 3.98
N ALA A 69 -35.41 -5.56 4.49
CA ALA A 69 -35.64 -5.20 5.89
C ALA A 69 -35.26 -6.29 6.92
N ASN A 70 -35.10 -7.53 6.45
CA ASN A 70 -34.71 -8.67 7.30
C ASN A 70 -33.19 -8.92 7.29
N ASP A 71 -32.38 -8.01 6.76
CA ASP A 71 -30.91 -8.12 6.85
C ASP A 71 -30.48 -8.04 8.31
N PRO A 72 -29.66 -8.98 8.83
CA PRO A 72 -29.33 -9.05 10.24
C PRO A 72 -28.33 -7.98 10.70
N ARG A 73 -27.69 -7.27 9.77
CA ARG A 73 -26.69 -6.24 10.07
C ARG A 73 -27.33 -4.99 10.61
N THR A 74 -26.66 -4.37 11.59
CA THR A 74 -27.01 -3.03 12.06
C THR A 74 -26.76 -1.97 10.98
N GLU A 75 -27.37 -0.81 11.10
CA GLU A 75 -27.12 0.31 10.18
C GLU A 75 -25.63 0.68 10.09
N ASN A 76 -24.91 0.68 11.23
CA ASN A 76 -23.47 0.97 11.24
C ASN A 76 -22.65 -0.09 10.49
N GLN A 77 -23.01 -1.37 10.61
CA GLN A 77 -22.38 -2.44 9.85
C GLN A 77 -22.68 -2.31 8.36
N LEU A 78 -23.93 -2.02 8.00
CA LEU A 78 -24.31 -1.76 6.61
C LEU A 78 -23.56 -0.55 6.02
N ARG A 79 -23.33 0.51 6.80
CA ARG A 79 -22.55 1.69 6.37
C ARG A 79 -21.10 1.32 6.13
N ALA A 80 -20.51 0.50 7.00
CA ALA A 80 -19.13 0.01 6.82
C ALA A 80 -18.99 -0.86 5.55
N ASP A 81 -19.92 -1.80 5.35
CA ASP A 81 -19.97 -2.64 4.16
C ASP A 81 -20.19 -1.81 2.88
N ALA A 82 -21.01 -0.76 2.96
CA ALA A 82 -21.23 0.16 1.85
C ALA A 82 -19.97 0.95 1.48
N CYS A 83 -19.10 1.30 2.42
CA CYS A 83 -17.78 1.87 2.10
C CYS A 83 -16.95 0.91 1.24
N GLY A 84 -16.94 -0.38 1.58
CA GLY A 84 -16.28 -1.41 0.79
C GLY A 84 -16.88 -1.54 -0.62
N ALA A 85 -18.23 -1.51 -0.72
CA ALA A 85 -18.94 -1.55 -2.00
C ALA A 85 -18.60 -0.35 -2.89
N VAL A 86 -18.51 0.87 -2.31
CA VAL A 86 -18.04 2.06 -3.04
C VAL A 86 -16.62 1.84 -3.59
N GLY A 87 -15.72 1.33 -2.75
CA GLY A 87 -14.32 1.05 -3.17
C GLY A 87 -14.22 0.02 -4.30
N ARG A 88 -15.15 -0.93 -4.38
CA ARG A 88 -15.24 -1.95 -5.44
C ARG A 88 -16.16 -1.57 -6.61
N TRP A 89 -16.72 -0.36 -6.60
CA TRP A 89 -17.65 0.14 -7.63
C TRP A 89 -18.91 -0.72 -7.76
N GLU A 90 -19.38 -1.33 -6.68
CA GLU A 90 -20.57 -2.14 -6.65
C GLU A 90 -21.85 -1.28 -6.70
N ALA A 91 -22.85 -1.79 -7.38
CA ALA A 91 -24.14 -1.10 -7.51
C ALA A 91 -25.08 -1.38 -6.34
N SER A 92 -24.85 -2.46 -5.58
CA SER A 92 -25.71 -2.92 -4.47
C SER A 92 -24.92 -3.69 -3.43
N LEU A 93 -25.45 -3.78 -2.21
CA LEU A 93 -24.97 -4.72 -1.20
C LEU A 93 -25.62 -6.08 -1.38
N VAL A 94 -24.88 -7.15 -1.07
CA VAL A 94 -25.44 -8.49 -0.93
C VAL A 94 -26.20 -8.57 0.39
N CYS A 95 -27.46 -8.97 0.33
CA CYS A 95 -28.30 -9.16 1.51
C CYS A 95 -27.90 -10.45 2.26
N GLN A 96 -27.86 -10.39 3.59
CA GLN A 96 -27.53 -11.51 4.47
C GLN A 96 -28.75 -12.08 5.20
N CYS A 97 -29.97 -11.82 4.74
CA CYS A 97 -31.19 -12.29 5.40
C CYS A 97 -31.41 -13.80 5.37
N GLY A 98 -30.64 -14.56 4.58
CA GLY A 98 -30.74 -16.00 4.45
C GLY A 98 -31.97 -16.53 3.68
N ALA A 99 -32.86 -15.65 3.21
CA ALA A 99 -34.04 -16.06 2.45
C ALA A 99 -33.67 -16.38 0.99
N GLY A 100 -33.90 -17.63 0.56
CA GLY A 100 -33.53 -18.10 -0.78
C GLY A 100 -34.22 -17.37 -1.94
N ALA A 101 -35.35 -16.69 -1.69
CA ALA A 101 -36.07 -15.90 -2.67
C ALA A 101 -35.78 -14.38 -2.59
N CYS A 102 -34.82 -13.96 -1.78
CA CYS A 102 -34.50 -12.53 -1.67
C CYS A 102 -33.76 -12.04 -2.93
N PRO A 103 -34.29 -11.06 -3.67
CA PRO A 103 -33.67 -10.55 -4.90
C PRO A 103 -32.34 -9.82 -4.67
N ALA A 104 -32.02 -9.48 -3.42
CA ALA A 104 -30.81 -8.77 -3.03
C ALA A 104 -29.68 -9.73 -2.57
N THR A 105 -29.80 -11.04 -2.77
CA THR A 105 -28.76 -12.02 -2.40
C THR A 105 -27.65 -12.14 -3.44
N THR A 106 -27.80 -11.56 -4.62
CA THR A 106 -26.78 -11.58 -5.68
C THR A 106 -26.25 -10.17 -5.93
N LEU A 107 -24.90 -10.08 -6.08
CA LEU A 107 -24.28 -8.83 -6.52
C LEU A 107 -24.65 -8.51 -7.97
N ARG A 108 -24.91 -7.22 -8.24
CA ARG A 108 -24.93 -6.72 -9.60
C ARG A 108 -23.50 -6.48 -10.06
N GLU A 109 -23.20 -6.72 -11.34
CA GLU A 109 -21.88 -6.59 -11.92
C GLU A 109 -21.19 -5.28 -11.53
N SER A 110 -19.92 -5.40 -11.14
CA SER A 110 -19.04 -4.27 -10.84
C SER A 110 -18.40 -3.74 -12.12
N ALA A 111 -18.31 -2.42 -12.25
CA ALA A 111 -17.73 -1.76 -13.41
C ALA A 111 -16.18 -1.81 -13.45
N ALA A 112 -15.52 -2.15 -12.33
CA ALA A 112 -14.06 -2.23 -12.23
C ALA A 112 -13.63 -3.36 -11.30
N GLN A 113 -12.53 -4.05 -11.65
CA GLN A 113 -11.90 -5.04 -10.78
C GLN A 113 -10.84 -4.38 -9.91
N VAL A 114 -11.08 -4.34 -8.60
CA VAL A 114 -10.06 -4.01 -7.61
C VAL A 114 -9.35 -5.30 -7.23
N VAL A 115 -8.03 -5.35 -7.41
CA VAL A 115 -7.21 -6.52 -7.05
C VAL A 115 -6.58 -6.28 -5.68
N ILE A 116 -6.90 -7.13 -4.72
CA ILE A 116 -6.30 -7.15 -3.39
C ILE A 116 -5.49 -8.44 -3.27
N HIS A 117 -4.23 -8.31 -2.90
CA HIS A 117 -3.34 -9.45 -2.75
C HIS A 117 -3.27 -9.90 -1.28
N VAL A 118 -3.53 -11.17 -1.05
CA VAL A 118 -3.40 -11.83 0.26
C VAL A 118 -2.46 -13.01 0.12
N LEU A 119 -1.49 -13.13 1.01
CA LEU A 119 -0.64 -14.31 1.15
C LEU A 119 -1.17 -15.19 2.28
N ALA A 120 -1.24 -16.49 2.06
CA ALA A 120 -1.61 -17.47 3.08
C ALA A 120 -0.98 -18.83 2.75
N GLU A 121 -0.80 -19.66 3.78
CA GLU A 121 -0.40 -21.05 3.60
C GLU A 121 -1.55 -21.88 3.05
N GLN A 122 -1.21 -22.91 2.26
CA GLN A 122 -2.19 -23.82 1.69
C GLN A 122 -3.01 -24.52 2.80
N ALA A 123 -2.36 -24.91 3.90
CA ALA A 123 -3.02 -25.55 5.04
C ALA A 123 -4.12 -24.66 5.66
N THR A 124 -3.93 -23.33 5.66
CA THR A 124 -4.97 -22.39 6.11
C THR A 124 -6.15 -22.35 5.16
N LEU A 125 -5.89 -22.36 3.86
CA LEU A 125 -6.95 -22.40 2.83
C LEU A 125 -7.79 -23.67 2.91
N ASP A 126 -7.14 -24.80 3.15
CA ASP A 126 -7.76 -26.11 3.25
C ASP A 126 -8.45 -26.37 4.61
N GLY A 127 -8.30 -25.45 5.57
CA GLY A 127 -8.83 -25.58 6.92
C GLY A 127 -8.06 -26.55 7.82
N ALA A 128 -6.85 -26.95 7.41
CA ALA A 128 -5.96 -27.81 8.20
C ALA A 128 -5.10 -27.03 9.23
N SER A 129 -5.04 -25.71 9.09
CA SER A 129 -4.39 -24.79 10.02
C SER A 129 -5.24 -23.53 10.24
N ASP A 130 -5.08 -22.91 11.41
CA ASP A 130 -5.61 -21.58 11.73
C ASP A 130 -4.53 -20.48 11.69
N ASP A 131 -3.43 -20.74 11.01
CA ASP A 131 -2.41 -19.73 10.80
C ASP A 131 -2.97 -18.55 9.99
N PRO A 132 -2.63 -17.31 10.37
CA PRO A 132 -3.15 -16.13 9.70
C PRO A 132 -2.54 -15.96 8.31
N GLY A 133 -3.23 -15.21 7.44
CA GLY A 133 -2.67 -14.66 6.22
C GLY A 133 -2.10 -13.26 6.43
N TYR A 134 -1.53 -12.71 5.35
CA TYR A 134 -1.03 -11.35 5.30
C TYR A 134 -1.60 -10.62 4.08
N MET A 135 -2.20 -9.47 4.30
CA MET A 135 -2.71 -8.57 3.26
C MET A 135 -1.73 -7.42 3.06
N SER A 136 -1.24 -7.27 1.83
CA SER A 136 -0.28 -6.21 1.52
C SER A 136 -0.83 -4.83 1.87
N GLY A 137 -0.06 -4.05 2.63
CA GLY A 137 -0.42 -2.71 3.10
C GLY A 137 -1.43 -2.65 4.25
N MET A 138 -2.05 -3.79 4.64
CA MET A 138 -3.06 -3.86 5.71
C MET A 138 -2.65 -4.74 6.88
N GLY A 139 -1.64 -5.62 6.72
CA GLY A 139 -1.11 -6.45 7.79
C GLY A 139 -1.76 -7.82 7.89
N ILE A 140 -1.86 -8.34 9.10
CA ILE A 140 -2.31 -9.70 9.41
C ILE A 140 -3.81 -9.86 9.17
N LEU A 141 -4.18 -10.94 8.48
CA LEU A 141 -5.55 -11.33 8.21
C LEU A 141 -5.87 -12.66 8.92
N PRO A 142 -6.88 -12.72 9.80
CA PRO A 142 -7.28 -13.96 10.46
C PRO A 142 -7.62 -15.09 9.48
N ALA A 143 -7.40 -16.33 9.89
CA ALA A 143 -7.57 -17.52 9.03
C ALA A 143 -8.99 -17.67 8.45
N ASP A 144 -10.01 -17.34 9.22
CA ASP A 144 -11.41 -17.36 8.77
C ASP A 144 -11.68 -16.32 7.67
N GLU A 145 -11.11 -15.12 7.79
CA GLU A 145 -11.20 -14.08 6.75
C GLU A 145 -10.38 -14.46 5.51
N VAL A 146 -9.24 -15.14 5.66
CA VAL A 146 -8.48 -15.73 4.55
C VAL A 146 -9.35 -16.73 3.78
N ARG A 147 -9.96 -17.69 4.48
CA ARG A 147 -10.83 -18.71 3.89
C ARG A 147 -12.07 -18.09 3.22
N LYS A 148 -12.63 -17.05 3.84
CA LYS A 148 -13.76 -16.30 3.27
C LYS A 148 -13.36 -15.60 1.96
N ALA A 149 -12.23 -14.90 1.94
CA ALA A 149 -11.70 -14.24 0.75
C ALA A 149 -11.38 -15.26 -0.38
N ALA A 150 -10.83 -16.42 -0.03
CA ALA A 150 -10.45 -17.45 -0.97
C ALA A 150 -11.63 -18.05 -1.77
N LYS A 151 -12.86 -18.00 -1.24
CA LYS A 151 -14.06 -18.53 -1.94
C LYS A 151 -14.32 -17.88 -3.30
N THR A 152 -13.90 -16.63 -3.48
CA THR A 152 -14.11 -15.86 -4.72
C THR A 152 -12.81 -15.37 -5.34
N ALA A 153 -11.67 -15.60 -4.67
CA ALA A 153 -10.37 -15.15 -5.13
C ALA A 153 -9.78 -16.07 -6.21
N LYS A 154 -8.99 -15.47 -7.09
CA LYS A 154 -8.10 -16.24 -7.97
C LYS A 154 -6.85 -16.63 -7.19
N LEU A 155 -6.68 -17.91 -6.95
CA LEU A 155 -5.50 -18.45 -6.29
C LEU A 155 -4.31 -18.48 -7.26
N LYS A 156 -3.15 -18.05 -6.76
CA LYS A 156 -1.88 -18.06 -7.49
C LYS A 156 -0.78 -18.59 -6.56
N PRO A 157 -0.14 -19.72 -6.86
CA PRO A 157 0.93 -20.23 -6.01
C PRO A 157 2.14 -19.33 -6.04
N VAL A 158 2.75 -19.10 -4.88
CA VAL A 158 4.09 -18.52 -4.76
C VAL A 158 5.09 -19.66 -4.88
N HIS A 159 5.96 -19.56 -5.85
CA HIS A 159 6.91 -20.62 -6.14
C HIS A 159 8.27 -20.29 -5.54
N GLN A 160 8.88 -21.27 -4.91
CA GLN A 160 10.28 -21.17 -4.50
C GLN A 160 11.17 -20.97 -5.74
N PRO A 161 12.20 -20.11 -5.66
CA PRO A 161 13.20 -19.95 -6.70
C PRO A 161 13.97 -21.27 -6.90
N GLY A 162 14.34 -21.57 -8.15
CA GLY A 162 15.26 -22.64 -8.45
C GLY A 162 16.70 -22.31 -8.01
N ALA A 163 17.61 -23.25 -8.24
CA ALA A 163 19.04 -23.04 -7.94
C ALA A 163 19.74 -22.15 -8.97
N GLU A 164 19.19 -22.05 -10.17
CA GLU A 164 19.83 -21.33 -11.27
C GLU A 164 19.43 -19.84 -11.27
N PRO A 165 20.38 -18.92 -11.54
CA PRO A 165 20.07 -17.50 -11.68
C PRO A 165 19.33 -17.21 -12.99
N GLU A 166 18.54 -16.15 -12.99
CA GLU A 166 17.93 -15.64 -14.21
C GLU A 166 18.95 -14.85 -15.04
N SER A 167 18.89 -14.99 -16.36
CA SER A 167 19.87 -14.39 -17.28
C SER A 167 19.77 -12.88 -17.46
N GLY A 168 18.62 -12.28 -17.05
CA GLY A 168 18.35 -10.86 -17.27
C GLY A 168 18.61 -9.99 -16.04
N TYR A 169 18.81 -8.70 -16.25
CA TYR A 169 18.87 -7.70 -15.17
C TYR A 169 17.55 -7.60 -14.39
N ARG A 170 16.41 -7.68 -15.08
CA ARG A 170 15.10 -7.59 -14.45
C ARG A 170 14.64 -8.98 -14.03
N PRO A 171 14.22 -9.15 -12.76
CA PRO A 171 13.62 -10.40 -12.33
C PRO A 171 12.37 -10.75 -13.15
N SER A 172 12.16 -12.01 -13.40
CA SER A 172 10.90 -12.50 -13.96
C SER A 172 9.72 -12.16 -13.03
N ALA A 173 8.51 -12.22 -13.55
CA ALA A 173 7.30 -12.03 -12.74
C ALA A 173 7.22 -13.03 -11.56
N ARG A 174 7.71 -14.26 -11.78
CA ARG A 174 7.73 -15.31 -10.76
C ARG A 174 8.72 -14.98 -9.62
N LEU A 175 9.92 -14.56 -9.95
CA LEU A 175 10.93 -14.14 -8.96
C LEU A 175 10.48 -12.85 -8.26
N SER A 176 9.92 -11.90 -8.98
CA SER A 176 9.39 -10.65 -8.41
C SER A 176 8.27 -10.90 -7.40
N ASP A 177 7.35 -11.84 -7.69
CA ASP A 177 6.29 -12.25 -6.75
C ASP A 177 6.89 -12.88 -5.48
N TYR A 178 7.87 -13.77 -5.63
CA TYR A 178 8.55 -14.38 -4.49
C TYR A 178 9.24 -13.32 -3.61
N LEU A 179 10.03 -12.44 -4.22
CA LEU A 179 10.75 -11.37 -3.51
C LEU A 179 9.79 -10.43 -2.77
N ARG A 180 8.66 -10.08 -3.39
CA ARG A 180 7.62 -9.24 -2.78
C ARG A 180 7.11 -9.87 -1.47
N TRP A 181 6.77 -11.14 -1.50
CA TRP A 181 6.22 -11.84 -0.36
C TRP A 181 7.26 -12.19 0.70
N ARG A 182 8.51 -12.42 0.29
CA ARG A 182 9.62 -12.60 1.23
C ARG A 182 9.93 -11.31 2.00
N ASP A 183 10.02 -10.19 1.30
CA ASP A 183 10.53 -8.94 1.89
C ASP A 183 9.44 -8.13 2.60
N LEU A 184 8.22 -8.06 2.07
CA LEU A 184 7.06 -7.27 2.49
C LEU A 184 7.32 -5.76 2.58
N THR A 185 8.48 -5.33 3.02
CA THR A 185 8.92 -3.94 3.17
C THR A 185 10.35 -3.74 2.67
N CYS A 186 10.78 -2.50 2.63
CA CYS A 186 12.17 -2.13 2.37
C CYS A 186 13.11 -2.84 3.36
N ARG A 187 14.19 -3.43 2.84
CA ARG A 187 15.15 -4.21 3.62
C ARG A 187 16.23 -3.37 4.32
N PHE A 188 16.11 -2.05 4.27
CA PHE A 188 16.99 -1.16 5.00
C PHE A 188 16.55 -1.08 6.48
N PRO A 189 17.48 -1.11 7.45
CA PRO A 189 17.16 -1.10 8.87
C PRO A 189 16.22 0.04 9.26
N GLY A 190 15.15 -0.29 9.98
CA GLY A 190 14.17 0.68 10.48
C GLY A 190 13.27 1.31 9.40
N CYS A 191 13.25 0.76 8.18
CA CYS A 191 12.37 1.25 7.11
C CYS A 191 11.19 0.32 6.90
N ASP A 192 9.99 0.85 7.00
CA ASP A 192 8.70 0.16 6.81
C ASP A 192 8.02 0.43 5.46
N ALA A 193 8.72 1.10 4.52
CA ALA A 193 8.17 1.38 3.20
C ALA A 193 7.73 0.08 2.50
N PRO A 194 6.45 -0.05 2.11
CA PRO A 194 5.93 -1.28 1.51
C PRO A 194 6.60 -1.58 0.17
N VAL A 195 6.71 -2.86 -0.18
CA VAL A 195 7.41 -3.32 -1.40
C VAL A 195 6.87 -2.70 -2.69
N GLU A 196 5.61 -2.28 -2.73
CA GLU A 196 5.00 -1.58 -3.86
C GLU A 196 5.65 -0.21 -4.14
N LYS A 197 6.36 0.35 -3.16
CA LYS A 197 7.12 1.60 -3.25
C LYS A 197 8.64 1.37 -3.32
N CYS A 198 9.05 0.12 -3.52
CA CYS A 198 10.44 -0.29 -3.54
C CYS A 198 10.89 -0.71 -4.94
N ASP A 199 12.17 -0.55 -5.21
CA ASP A 199 12.85 -1.12 -6.37
C ASP A 199 13.47 -2.46 -5.96
N VAL A 200 13.57 -3.43 -6.88
CA VAL A 200 14.41 -4.61 -6.69
C VAL A 200 15.86 -4.22 -6.89
N ASP A 201 16.68 -4.45 -5.88
CA ASP A 201 18.10 -4.12 -5.84
C ASP A 201 18.96 -5.40 -5.87
N HIS A 202 20.04 -5.37 -6.62
CA HIS A 202 21.08 -6.40 -6.60
C HIS A 202 22.11 -6.10 -5.50
N THR A 203 22.38 -7.07 -4.63
CA THR A 203 23.39 -6.92 -3.56
C THR A 203 24.74 -6.57 -4.17
N THR A 204 25.22 -7.39 -5.08
CA THR A 204 26.34 -7.05 -5.97
C THR A 204 25.77 -6.42 -7.23
N PRO A 205 26.26 -5.23 -7.67
CA PRO A 205 25.73 -4.57 -8.85
C PRO A 205 25.79 -5.45 -10.11
N TRP A 206 24.72 -5.42 -10.91
CA TRP A 206 24.72 -6.03 -12.23
C TRP A 206 25.77 -5.38 -13.14
N PRO A 207 26.50 -6.12 -14.02
CA PRO A 207 26.36 -7.57 -14.29
C PRO A 207 27.21 -8.49 -13.40
N PHE A 208 27.90 -7.97 -12.42
CA PHE A 208 28.75 -8.77 -11.53
C PHE A 208 27.92 -9.63 -10.57
N GLY A 209 26.80 -9.11 -10.09
CA GLY A 209 25.81 -9.84 -9.32
C GLY A 209 24.77 -10.50 -10.22
N VAL A 210 24.29 -11.66 -9.82
CA VAL A 210 23.30 -12.45 -10.55
C VAL A 210 21.86 -12.05 -10.14
N THR A 211 20.91 -12.26 -11.02
CA THR A 211 19.48 -12.05 -10.70
C THR A 211 18.90 -13.34 -10.13
N HIS A 212 18.86 -13.40 -8.79
CA HIS A 212 18.39 -14.55 -8.04
C HIS A 212 17.89 -14.12 -6.65
N ALA A 213 17.07 -14.93 -6.00
CA ALA A 213 16.52 -14.63 -4.68
C ALA A 213 17.61 -14.42 -3.60
N SER A 214 18.75 -15.13 -3.68
CA SER A 214 19.88 -14.98 -2.75
C SER A 214 20.71 -13.71 -2.95
N SER A 215 20.47 -12.95 -4.01
CA SER A 215 21.28 -11.78 -4.37
C SER A 215 20.43 -10.54 -4.72
N THR A 216 19.11 -10.64 -4.61
CA THR A 216 18.20 -9.52 -4.88
C THR A 216 17.23 -9.31 -3.72
N LYS A 217 16.87 -8.04 -3.47
CA LYS A 217 15.97 -7.63 -2.39
C LYS A 217 15.30 -6.30 -2.71
N HIS A 218 14.35 -5.89 -1.88
CA HIS A 218 13.66 -4.62 -2.05
C HIS A 218 14.28 -3.50 -1.22
N TYR A 219 14.62 -2.39 -1.87
CA TYR A 219 14.91 -1.12 -1.22
C TYR A 219 13.98 -0.03 -1.74
N CYS A 220 13.42 0.79 -0.85
CA CYS A 220 12.70 1.97 -1.27
C CYS A 220 13.63 2.94 -2.02
N ARG A 221 13.06 3.81 -2.84
CA ARG A 221 13.85 4.71 -3.69
C ARG A 221 14.96 5.46 -2.96
N THR A 222 14.69 5.90 -1.73
CA THR A 222 15.71 6.61 -0.91
C THR A 222 16.88 5.68 -0.56
N HIS A 223 16.58 4.49 -0.04
CA HIS A 223 17.61 3.56 0.41
C HIS A 223 18.35 2.87 -0.73
N HIS A 224 17.68 2.64 -1.85
CA HIS A 224 18.32 2.20 -3.08
C HIS A 224 19.35 3.22 -3.58
N LEU A 225 19.03 4.53 -3.56
CA LEU A 225 19.96 5.58 -3.90
C LEU A 225 21.12 5.69 -2.90
N ILE A 226 20.85 5.57 -1.61
CA ILE A 226 21.90 5.58 -0.58
C ILE A 226 22.89 4.43 -0.84
N LYS A 227 22.40 3.21 -0.99
CA LYS A 227 23.25 2.04 -1.26
C LYS A 227 24.03 2.17 -2.56
N THR A 228 23.43 2.78 -3.60
CA THR A 228 24.06 2.90 -4.91
C THR A 228 25.16 3.98 -4.96
N PHE A 229 24.98 5.08 -4.24
CA PHE A 229 25.83 6.26 -4.38
C PHE A 229 26.75 6.52 -3.19
N TYR A 230 26.35 6.16 -1.96
CA TYR A 230 27.21 6.26 -0.77
C TYR A 230 27.96 4.94 -0.55
N THR A 231 28.85 4.63 -1.47
CA THR A 231 29.70 3.42 -1.51
C THR A 231 31.15 3.78 -1.16
N GLY A 232 32.06 2.79 -1.23
CA GLY A 232 33.47 2.97 -0.92
C GLY A 232 33.81 2.65 0.54
N PRO A 233 35.05 2.91 0.98
CA PRO A 233 35.55 2.52 2.31
C PRO A 233 34.71 3.07 3.47
N ASN A 234 34.17 4.28 3.29
CA ASN A 234 33.34 4.98 4.28
C ASN A 234 31.86 5.03 3.86
N GLY A 235 31.43 4.15 2.96
CA GLY A 235 30.05 4.07 2.47
C GLY A 235 29.24 2.97 3.15
N TRP A 236 28.03 2.81 2.69
CA TRP A 236 27.18 1.70 3.06
C TRP A 236 27.56 0.45 2.29
N ARG A 237 27.62 -0.68 2.98
CA ARG A 237 27.85 -2.01 2.38
C ARG A 237 26.75 -2.94 2.84
N ASP A 238 26.24 -3.74 1.93
CA ASP A 238 25.27 -4.78 2.23
C ASP A 238 25.75 -6.13 1.74
N GLU A 239 25.41 -7.14 2.51
CA GLU A 239 25.64 -8.55 2.23
C GLU A 239 24.30 -9.27 2.37
N GLN A 240 24.03 -10.22 1.52
CA GLN A 240 22.77 -10.97 1.56
C GLN A 240 23.04 -12.46 1.58
N TYR A 241 22.30 -13.17 2.41
CA TYR A 241 22.38 -14.62 2.59
C TYR A 241 21.26 -15.34 1.83
N PRO A 242 21.43 -16.65 1.56
CA PRO A 242 20.46 -17.45 0.79
C PRO A 242 19.05 -17.50 1.38
N ASP A 243 18.89 -17.33 2.68
CA ASP A 243 17.61 -17.26 3.40
C ASP A 243 16.93 -15.88 3.34
N GLY A 244 17.57 -14.92 2.63
CA GLY A 244 17.07 -13.55 2.52
C GLY A 244 17.51 -12.64 3.66
N THR A 245 18.29 -13.10 4.65
CA THR A 245 18.89 -12.23 5.66
C THR A 245 19.82 -11.23 4.99
N VAL A 246 19.74 -9.97 5.40
CA VAL A 246 20.56 -8.88 4.89
C VAL A 246 21.35 -8.27 6.04
N VAL A 247 22.66 -8.22 5.89
CA VAL A 247 23.60 -7.56 6.79
C VAL A 247 24.06 -6.25 6.17
N LEU A 248 23.79 -5.13 6.84
CA LEU A 248 24.23 -3.81 6.40
C LEU A 248 25.29 -3.26 7.33
N THR A 249 26.39 -2.79 6.76
CA THR A 249 27.42 -2.06 7.49
C THR A 249 27.32 -0.57 7.14
N ALA A 250 27.11 0.24 8.17
CA ALA A 250 27.05 1.70 8.02
C ALA A 250 28.45 2.31 7.88
N PRO A 251 28.54 3.56 7.38
CA PRO A 251 29.81 4.32 7.32
C PRO A 251 30.53 4.46 8.67
N THR A 252 29.78 4.37 9.77
CA THR A 252 30.32 4.41 11.14
C THR A 252 30.87 3.09 11.64
N GLY A 253 30.78 2.02 10.84
CA GLY A 253 31.17 0.67 11.22
C GLY A 253 30.07 -0.11 11.97
N HIS A 254 28.92 0.49 12.28
CA HIS A 254 27.80 -0.26 12.89
C HIS A 254 27.22 -1.26 11.89
N VAL A 255 26.95 -2.45 12.42
CA VAL A 255 26.39 -3.57 11.64
C VAL A 255 24.93 -3.77 12.04
N TYR A 256 24.06 -3.87 11.08
CA TYR A 256 22.64 -4.15 11.22
C TYR A 256 22.29 -5.44 10.50
N VAL A 257 21.53 -6.28 11.16
CA VAL A 257 20.99 -7.52 10.55
C VAL A 257 19.48 -7.37 10.42
N THR A 258 18.96 -7.67 9.24
CA THR A 258 17.52 -7.63 8.99
C THR A 258 17.07 -8.95 8.38
N ASP A 259 16.12 -9.61 9.05
CA ASP A 259 15.50 -10.83 8.55
C ASP A 259 14.35 -10.49 7.59
N SER A 260 13.94 -11.44 6.76
CA SER A 260 12.80 -11.24 5.87
C SER A 260 11.49 -11.24 6.67
N ALA A 261 10.72 -10.14 6.58
CA ALA A 261 9.46 -10.02 7.32
C ALA A 261 8.44 -11.09 6.88
N GLY A 262 8.41 -11.44 5.59
CA GLY A 262 7.59 -12.53 5.08
C GLY A 262 8.03 -13.89 5.57
N GLY A 263 9.34 -14.13 5.71
CA GLY A 263 9.89 -15.36 6.26
C GLY A 263 9.54 -15.61 7.72
N MET A 264 9.35 -14.53 8.51
CA MET A 264 8.87 -14.65 9.89
C MET A 264 7.42 -15.17 9.96
N LEU A 265 6.58 -14.77 9.02
CA LEU A 265 5.17 -15.19 8.96
C LEU A 265 5.00 -16.53 8.22
N PHE A 266 5.79 -16.75 7.19
CA PHE A 266 5.75 -17.90 6.28
C PHE A 266 7.15 -18.49 6.15
N PRO A 267 7.54 -19.43 7.02
CA PRO A 267 8.92 -19.94 7.10
C PRO A 267 9.47 -20.47 5.78
N THR A 268 8.62 -20.94 4.89
CA THR A 268 9.02 -21.38 3.55
C THR A 268 9.65 -20.27 2.72
N LEU A 269 9.29 -18.99 2.96
CA LEU A 269 9.89 -17.84 2.27
C LEU A 269 11.29 -17.48 2.79
N ALA A 270 11.67 -17.94 3.97
CA ALA A 270 13.01 -17.83 4.54
C ALA A 270 13.82 -19.13 4.37
N ALA A 271 13.29 -20.13 3.67
CA ALA A 271 14.08 -21.32 3.35
C ALA A 271 15.29 -20.91 2.48
N PRO A 272 16.51 -21.38 2.82
CA PRO A 272 17.69 -21.04 2.05
C PRO A 272 17.52 -21.43 0.57
N THR A 273 17.79 -20.48 -0.30
CA THR A 273 17.88 -20.71 -1.74
C THR A 273 19.31 -21.05 -2.13
N ALA A 274 19.67 -21.09 -3.40
CA ALA A 274 21.03 -21.42 -3.78
C ALA A 274 22.04 -20.34 -3.35
N THR A 275 23.23 -20.77 -2.93
CA THR A 275 24.39 -19.89 -2.83
C THR A 275 25.05 -19.82 -4.20
N LEU A 276 25.04 -18.66 -4.81
CA LEU A 276 25.56 -18.45 -6.15
C LEU A 276 26.85 -17.63 -6.11
N PRO A 277 27.89 -18.00 -6.88
CA PRO A 277 29.09 -17.19 -6.96
C PRO A 277 28.75 -15.86 -7.67
N ASN A 278 29.19 -14.77 -7.08
CA ASN A 278 29.24 -13.50 -7.81
C ASN A 278 30.47 -13.53 -8.72
N ALA A 279 30.35 -12.94 -9.90
CA ALA A 279 31.56 -12.65 -10.71
C ALA A 279 32.43 -11.66 -9.94
N ASP A 280 33.73 -11.67 -10.21
CA ASP A 280 34.70 -10.79 -9.56
C ASP A 280 34.26 -9.32 -9.70
N ALA A 281 33.53 -8.84 -8.74
CA ALA A 281 33.23 -7.42 -8.62
C ALA A 281 34.53 -6.69 -8.23
N PRO A 282 34.74 -5.44 -8.70
CA PRO A 282 35.84 -4.62 -8.23
C PRO A 282 35.83 -4.57 -6.70
N GLU A 283 36.98 -4.86 -6.07
CA GLU A 283 37.12 -4.96 -4.60
C GLU A 283 36.59 -3.72 -3.85
N GLU A 284 36.61 -2.55 -4.48
CA GLU A 284 36.01 -1.34 -3.94
C GLU A 284 35.27 -0.54 -5.02
N SER A 285 34.00 -0.29 -4.78
CA SER A 285 33.28 0.70 -5.57
C SER A 285 33.70 2.09 -5.10
N PRO A 286 34.16 2.99 -6.00
CA PRO A 286 34.52 4.34 -5.60
C PRO A 286 33.32 5.07 -5.02
N ASP A 287 33.54 6.02 -4.10
CA ASP A 287 32.49 6.89 -3.59
C ASP A 287 31.82 7.65 -4.75
N LYS A 288 30.54 7.42 -4.93
CA LYS A 288 29.70 8.03 -5.97
C LYS A 288 28.73 9.06 -5.41
N SER A 289 28.88 9.48 -4.16
CA SER A 289 27.94 10.41 -3.48
C SER A 289 27.75 11.72 -4.25
N ALA A 290 28.80 12.20 -4.94
CA ALA A 290 28.74 13.38 -5.81
C ALA A 290 27.83 13.17 -7.05
N MET A 291 27.63 11.91 -7.48
CA MET A 291 26.77 11.54 -8.61
C MET A 291 25.33 11.28 -8.18
N MET A 292 25.05 11.25 -6.89
CA MET A 292 23.69 11.01 -6.38
C MET A 292 22.72 12.06 -6.95
N PRO A 293 21.58 11.64 -7.52
CA PRO A 293 20.59 12.56 -8.04
C PRO A 293 20.11 13.51 -6.94
N ARG A 294 20.37 14.79 -7.12
CA ARG A 294 19.90 15.84 -6.19
C ARG A 294 18.62 16.45 -6.72
N ARG A 295 17.68 16.72 -5.82
CA ARG A 295 16.49 17.48 -6.19
C ARG A 295 16.92 18.88 -6.63
N LYS A 296 16.50 19.28 -7.82
CA LYS A 296 16.70 20.65 -8.32
C LYS A 296 15.92 21.69 -7.51
N ARG A 297 14.86 21.25 -6.80
CA ARG A 297 13.98 22.10 -5.99
C ARG A 297 13.67 21.42 -4.67
N THR A 298 13.44 22.21 -3.63
CA THR A 298 12.93 21.68 -2.35
C THR A 298 11.47 21.20 -2.51
N ARG A 299 10.99 20.37 -1.58
CA ARG A 299 9.56 19.94 -1.56
C ARG A 299 8.62 21.15 -1.52
N GLU A 300 9.01 22.19 -0.78
CA GLU A 300 8.24 23.43 -0.66
C GLU A 300 8.20 24.20 -1.99
N GLN A 301 9.33 24.30 -2.69
CA GLN A 301 9.40 24.93 -4.01
C GLN A 301 8.58 24.15 -5.05
N ASP A 302 8.60 22.81 -5.02
CA ASP A 302 7.80 21.97 -5.91
C ASP A 302 6.30 22.13 -5.63
N ARG A 303 5.92 22.18 -4.34
CA ARG A 303 4.55 22.45 -3.90
C ARG A 303 4.09 23.84 -4.36
N ALA A 304 4.87 24.85 -4.13
CA ALA A 304 4.57 26.22 -4.55
C ALA A 304 4.47 26.37 -6.08
N SER A 305 5.32 25.65 -6.82
CA SER A 305 5.27 25.61 -8.29
C SER A 305 4.01 24.91 -8.81
N ARG A 306 3.59 23.81 -8.16
CA ARG A 306 2.36 23.10 -8.50
C ARG A 306 1.13 23.99 -8.25
N ILE A 307 1.04 24.59 -7.06
CA ILE A 307 -0.06 25.50 -6.70
C ILE A 307 -0.17 26.66 -7.70
N ARG A 308 0.97 27.27 -8.07
CA ARG A 308 0.98 28.34 -9.08
C ARG A 308 0.45 27.89 -10.43
N ARG A 309 0.83 26.69 -10.89
CA ARG A 309 0.37 26.12 -12.16
C ARG A 309 -1.13 25.84 -12.14
N GLU A 310 -1.62 25.26 -11.06
CA GLU A 310 -3.06 24.98 -10.89
C GLU A 310 -3.89 26.27 -10.84
N ARG A 311 -3.38 27.32 -10.17
CA ARG A 311 -4.02 28.64 -10.15
C ARG A 311 -4.08 29.27 -11.54
N GLN A 312 -2.99 29.19 -12.29
CA GLN A 312 -2.91 29.72 -13.65
C GLN A 312 -3.89 28.99 -14.59
N GLN A 313 -3.92 27.68 -14.56
CA GLN A 313 -4.89 26.87 -15.32
C GLN A 313 -6.33 27.24 -14.98
N ARG A 314 -6.63 27.49 -13.72
CA ARG A 314 -7.97 27.88 -13.28
C ARG A 314 -8.37 29.27 -13.79
N ILE A 315 -7.43 30.21 -13.83
CA ILE A 315 -7.64 31.55 -14.41
C ILE A 315 -7.95 31.41 -15.91
N GLU A 316 -7.20 30.60 -16.64
CA GLU A 316 -7.39 30.36 -18.07
C GLU A 316 -8.76 29.73 -18.36
N ILE A 317 -9.15 28.69 -17.60
CA ILE A 317 -10.46 28.03 -17.71
C ILE A 317 -11.61 28.99 -17.42
N ASN A 318 -11.48 29.87 -16.42
CA ASN A 318 -12.50 30.85 -16.09
C ASN A 318 -12.61 31.93 -17.19
N ALA A 319 -11.50 32.39 -17.73
CA ALA A 319 -11.49 33.35 -18.83
C ALA A 319 -12.09 32.78 -20.12
N GLU A 320 -11.94 31.45 -20.36
CA GLU A 320 -12.59 30.78 -21.48
C GLU A 320 -14.10 30.65 -21.30
N LYS A 321 -14.59 30.49 -20.06
CA LYS A 321 -16.02 30.42 -19.74
C LYS A 321 -16.74 31.76 -19.80
N GLU A 322 -16.03 32.86 -19.67
CA GLU A 322 -16.55 34.22 -19.74
C GLU A 322 -16.56 34.80 -21.18
N ARG A 323 -16.00 34.10 -22.15
CA ARG A 323 -16.05 34.40 -23.58
C ARG A 323 -17.22 33.70 -24.26
#